data_d78f7c8f818d14c52143ef2a0319a188
#
_entry.id   d78f7c8f818d14c52143ef2a0319a188
#
_cell.length_a   1.000
_cell.length_b   1.000
_cell.length_c   1.000
_cell.angle_alpha   90.00
_cell.angle_beta   90.00
_cell.angle_gamma   90.00
#
_symmetry.space_group_name_H-M   'P 1'
#
loop_
_entity.id
_entity.type
_entity.pdbx_description
1 polymer ?
#
loop_
_entity_poly.entity_id
_entity_poly.type
_entity_poly.pdbx_seq_one_letter_code
_entity_poly.pdbx_strand_id
1 'polypeptide(L)'
;MSTHPFDQALRLSHSDLRAGLFTGQTSPDYWNMVGPFGGATAAIALQSVLRHPDLLGVPVALTVNFAAALEAGEFEVLATPVRTNRSTQHWTVQISQAGAINTTATVFTAARRETWGVSDVPMPQVPRPGDVERLSIGPQGV
;
A
#
# COMPACT_ATOMS: atom_id res chain seq x y z
N MET A 1 16.55 -8.99 -8.72
CA MET A 1 15.13 -8.66 -8.45
C MET A 1 14.74 -9.40 -7.20
N SER A 2 14.09 -8.74 -6.23
CA SER A 2 13.61 -9.41 -5.01
C SER A 2 12.65 -10.55 -5.38
N THR A 3 12.81 -11.69 -4.71
CA THR A 3 11.95 -12.86 -4.85
C THR A 3 10.91 -12.92 -3.72
N HIS A 4 10.88 -11.90 -2.86
CA HIS A 4 9.96 -11.88 -1.72
C HIS A 4 8.50 -11.83 -2.21
N PRO A 5 7.58 -12.65 -1.68
CA PRO A 5 6.18 -12.68 -2.12
C PRO A 5 5.49 -11.32 -2.09
N PHE A 6 5.80 -10.48 -1.11
CA PHE A 6 5.24 -9.13 -1.02
C PHE A 6 5.64 -8.24 -2.21
N ASP A 7 6.92 -8.26 -2.61
CA ASP A 7 7.38 -7.49 -3.76
C ASP A 7 6.74 -7.97 -5.07
N GLN A 8 6.42 -9.27 -5.14
CA GLN A 8 5.70 -9.83 -6.29
C GLN A 8 4.25 -9.39 -6.30
N ALA A 9 3.57 -9.41 -5.14
CA ALA A 9 2.19 -8.97 -5.00
C ALA A 9 1.98 -7.47 -5.30
N LEU A 10 3.01 -6.65 -5.13
CA LEU A 10 2.99 -5.21 -5.42
C LEU A 10 3.43 -4.85 -6.84
N ARG A 11 3.67 -5.82 -7.72
CA ARG A 11 4.05 -5.54 -9.09
C ARG A 11 2.91 -4.88 -9.85
N LEU A 12 3.22 -3.73 -10.44
CA LEU A 12 2.32 -2.99 -11.30
C LEU A 12 2.99 -2.80 -12.66
N SER A 13 2.25 -3.01 -13.71
CA SER A 13 2.66 -2.69 -15.08
C SER A 13 2.07 -1.33 -15.45
N HIS A 14 2.90 -0.44 -15.99
CA HIS A 14 2.44 0.87 -16.44
C HIS A 14 1.57 0.71 -17.69
N SER A 15 0.48 1.46 -17.77
CA SER A 15 -0.35 1.55 -18.96
C SER A 15 0.05 2.78 -19.77
N ASP A 16 0.29 2.61 -21.07
CA ASP A 16 0.61 3.72 -21.98
C ASP A 16 -0.62 4.60 -22.29
N LEU A 17 -1.80 4.17 -21.90
CA LEU A 17 -3.06 4.89 -22.17
C LEU A 17 -3.18 6.18 -21.37
N ARG A 18 -2.67 6.19 -20.15
CA ARG A 18 -2.81 7.34 -19.24
C ARG A 18 -1.73 7.32 -18.14
N ALA A 19 -1.15 8.49 -17.86
CA ALA A 19 -0.26 8.65 -16.72
C ALA A 19 -0.97 8.26 -15.42
N GLY A 20 -0.30 7.50 -14.57
CA GLY A 20 -0.84 7.01 -13.30
C GLY A 20 -1.81 5.84 -13.39
N LEU A 21 -2.09 5.33 -14.58
CA LEU A 21 -2.82 4.08 -14.76
C LEU A 21 -1.85 2.90 -14.79
N PHE A 22 -2.14 1.91 -13.98
CA PHE A 22 -1.36 0.66 -13.89
C PHE A 22 -2.30 -0.53 -13.90
N THR A 23 -1.78 -1.69 -14.31
CA THR A 23 -2.42 -2.99 -14.13
C THR A 23 -1.62 -3.84 -13.16
N GLY A 24 -2.30 -4.68 -12.41
CA GLY A 24 -1.72 -5.63 -11.47
C GLY A 24 -2.51 -6.93 -11.42
N GLN A 25 -1.98 -7.88 -10.66
CA GLN A 25 -2.61 -9.18 -10.43
C GLN A 25 -2.77 -9.42 -8.94
N THR A 26 -3.92 -9.94 -8.52
CA THR A 26 -4.10 -10.40 -7.14
C THR A 26 -3.14 -11.57 -6.87
N SER A 27 -2.57 -11.60 -5.67
CA SER A 27 -1.60 -12.63 -5.29
C SER A 27 -2.24 -13.69 -4.40
N PRO A 28 -2.09 -14.98 -4.71
CA PRO A 28 -2.56 -16.06 -3.84
C PRO A 28 -1.85 -16.08 -2.49
N ASP A 29 -0.59 -15.58 -2.41
CA ASP A 29 0.18 -15.53 -1.16
C ASP A 29 -0.42 -14.54 -0.13
N TYR A 30 -1.26 -13.60 -0.60
CA TYR A 30 -1.96 -12.61 0.23
C TYR A 30 -3.47 -12.77 0.15
N TRP A 31 -3.95 -13.99 -0.08
CA TRP A 31 -5.36 -14.29 -0.09
C TRP A 31 -5.89 -14.52 1.33
N ASN A 32 -7.08 -14.03 1.62
CA ASN A 32 -7.80 -14.24 2.86
C ASN A 32 -9.13 -14.98 2.58
N MET A 33 -10.00 -15.12 3.57
CA MET A 33 -11.25 -15.89 3.46
C MET A 33 -12.21 -15.39 2.35
N VAL A 34 -12.18 -14.09 2.06
CA VAL A 34 -13.14 -13.44 1.12
C VAL A 34 -12.47 -12.69 -0.02
N GLY A 35 -11.14 -12.73 -0.11
CA GLY A 35 -10.40 -11.99 -1.14
C GLY A 35 -8.98 -11.63 -0.69
N PRO A 36 -8.29 -10.74 -1.39
CA PRO A 36 -6.96 -10.29 -1.01
C PRO A 36 -6.95 -9.62 0.36
N PHE A 37 -5.89 -9.86 1.13
CA PHE A 37 -5.67 -9.17 2.39
C PHE A 37 -5.65 -7.65 2.19
N GLY A 38 -6.47 -6.93 2.96
CA GLY A 38 -6.65 -5.48 2.81
C GLY A 38 -5.35 -4.67 2.91
N GLY A 39 -4.37 -5.14 3.71
CA GLY A 39 -3.05 -4.52 3.78
C GLY A 39 -2.26 -4.61 2.47
N ALA A 40 -2.38 -5.71 1.72
CA ALA A 40 -1.77 -5.82 0.40
C ALA A 40 -2.45 -4.88 -0.60
N THR A 41 -3.79 -4.79 -0.58
CA THR A 41 -4.56 -3.85 -1.42
C THR A 41 -4.21 -2.39 -1.09
N ALA A 42 -4.06 -2.04 0.19
CA ALA A 42 -3.62 -0.71 0.62
C ALA A 42 -2.19 -0.40 0.14
N ALA A 43 -1.29 -1.38 0.20
CA ALA A 43 0.07 -1.23 -0.29
C ALA A 43 0.12 -1.06 -1.82
N ILE A 44 -0.75 -1.74 -2.58
CA ILE A 44 -0.92 -1.56 -4.03
C ILE A 44 -1.37 -0.12 -4.34
N ALA A 45 -2.37 0.40 -3.59
CA ALA A 45 -2.82 1.78 -3.76
C ALA A 45 -1.69 2.78 -3.52
N LEU A 46 -0.88 2.58 -2.46
CA LEU A 46 0.29 3.42 -2.21
C LEU A 46 1.36 3.28 -3.29
N GLN A 47 1.63 2.04 -3.73
CA GLN A 47 2.63 1.76 -4.75
C GLN A 47 2.34 2.46 -6.08
N SER A 48 1.07 2.60 -6.46
CA SER A 48 0.67 3.33 -7.66
C SER A 48 1.05 4.82 -7.58
N VAL A 49 0.93 5.44 -6.41
CA VAL A 49 1.39 6.81 -6.16
C VAL A 49 2.91 6.90 -6.18
N LEU A 50 3.60 5.95 -5.52
CA LEU A 50 5.07 5.92 -5.46
C LEU A 50 5.73 5.73 -6.84
N ARG A 51 5.02 5.13 -7.78
CA ARG A 51 5.46 4.91 -9.16
C ARG A 51 4.97 5.97 -10.14
N HIS A 52 4.17 6.93 -9.67
CA HIS A 52 3.67 7.99 -10.55
C HIS A 52 4.80 8.95 -10.95
N PRO A 53 4.92 9.34 -12.24
CA PRO A 53 5.99 10.21 -12.71
C PRO A 53 6.01 11.59 -12.02
N ASP A 54 4.85 12.10 -11.63
CA ASP A 54 4.71 13.42 -10.99
C ASP A 54 4.83 13.37 -9.46
N LEU A 55 5.31 12.27 -8.88
CA LEU A 55 5.42 12.15 -7.42
C LEU A 55 6.30 13.25 -6.82
N LEU A 56 5.75 13.95 -5.82
CA LEU A 56 6.47 14.89 -4.97
C LEU A 56 6.63 14.34 -3.55
N GLY A 57 7.87 14.19 -3.11
CA GLY A 57 8.19 13.85 -1.72
C GLY A 57 7.96 12.38 -1.35
N VAL A 58 7.62 12.16 -0.10
CA VAL A 58 7.41 10.83 0.50
C VAL A 58 6.01 10.72 1.10
N PRO A 59 5.47 9.52 1.28
CA PRO A 59 4.16 9.31 1.90
C PRO A 59 4.14 9.84 3.34
N VAL A 60 3.05 10.49 3.70
CA VAL A 60 2.76 11.00 5.05
C VAL A 60 1.50 10.38 5.61
N ALA A 61 0.45 10.23 4.77
CA ALA A 61 -0.81 9.65 5.18
C ALA A 61 -1.43 8.84 4.03
N LEU A 62 -2.13 7.80 4.40
CA LEU A 62 -2.93 6.95 3.51
C LEU A 62 -4.24 6.63 4.21
N THR A 63 -5.35 6.87 3.53
CA THR A 63 -6.69 6.42 3.94
C THR A 63 -7.26 5.55 2.83
N VAL A 64 -7.77 4.38 3.17
CA VAL A 64 -8.31 3.41 2.20
C VAL A 64 -9.74 3.06 2.56
N ASN A 65 -10.62 3.05 1.57
CA ASN A 65 -12.00 2.62 1.68
C ASN A 65 -12.19 1.37 0.82
N PHE A 66 -12.47 0.26 1.45
CA PHE A 66 -12.77 -1.03 0.83
C PHE A 66 -14.27 -1.09 0.54
N ALA A 67 -14.67 -0.76 -0.69
CA ALA A 67 -16.07 -0.73 -1.09
C ALA A 67 -16.59 -2.13 -1.48
N ALA A 68 -15.71 -2.95 -2.07
CA ALA A 68 -16.01 -4.33 -2.43
C ALA A 68 -14.72 -5.17 -2.40
N ALA A 69 -14.85 -6.48 -2.26
CA ALA A 69 -13.72 -7.40 -2.40
C ALA A 69 -13.22 -7.42 -3.86
N LEU A 70 -11.92 -7.60 -4.03
CA LEU A 70 -11.34 -7.97 -5.31
C LEU A 70 -11.45 -9.49 -5.49
N GLU A 71 -11.71 -9.92 -6.70
CA GLU A 71 -11.65 -11.31 -7.09
C GLU A 71 -10.23 -11.72 -7.53
N ALA A 72 -10.00 -13.01 -7.68
CA ALA A 72 -8.74 -13.50 -8.24
C ALA A 72 -8.60 -13.06 -9.70
N GLY A 73 -7.48 -12.42 -10.03
CA GLY A 73 -7.21 -12.00 -11.40
C GLY A 73 -6.62 -10.60 -11.51
N GLU A 74 -6.73 -10.06 -12.71
CA GLU A 74 -6.23 -8.73 -13.05
C GLU A 74 -7.12 -7.62 -12.47
N PHE A 75 -6.49 -6.53 -12.09
CA PHE A 75 -7.14 -5.28 -11.69
C PHE A 75 -6.40 -4.09 -12.32
N GLU A 76 -7.10 -2.97 -12.40
CA GLU A 76 -6.52 -1.69 -12.74
C GLU A 76 -6.41 -0.82 -11.49
N VAL A 77 -5.37 0.01 -11.43
CA VAL A 77 -5.22 1.03 -10.39
C VAL A 77 -4.86 2.36 -11.03
N LEU A 78 -5.64 3.38 -10.74
CA LEU A 78 -5.45 4.74 -11.21
C LEU A 78 -5.10 5.65 -10.05
N ALA A 79 -3.88 6.17 -10.05
CA ALA A 79 -3.44 7.23 -9.15
C ALA A 79 -3.53 8.59 -9.87
N THR A 80 -4.20 9.55 -9.26
CA THR A 80 -4.39 10.88 -9.84
C THR A 80 -3.94 11.96 -8.84
N PRO A 81 -2.98 12.83 -9.19
CA PRO A 81 -2.63 13.97 -8.38
C PRO A 81 -3.77 15.00 -8.44
N VAL A 82 -4.45 15.21 -7.31
CA VAL A 82 -5.57 16.17 -7.20
C VAL A 82 -5.04 17.59 -7.06
N ARG A 83 -3.98 17.74 -6.25
CA ARG A 83 -3.36 19.03 -5.99
C ARG A 83 -1.89 18.87 -5.68
N THR A 84 -1.05 19.57 -6.41
CA THR A 84 0.39 19.72 -6.13
C THR A 84 0.65 21.13 -5.67
N ASN A 85 1.18 21.27 -4.47
CA ASN A 85 1.67 22.51 -3.89
C ASN A 85 3.20 22.51 -3.90
N ARG A 86 3.82 23.58 -3.39
CA ARG A 86 5.29 23.70 -3.36
C ARG A 86 6.01 22.52 -2.66
N SER A 87 5.40 21.95 -1.61
CA SER A 87 6.04 20.90 -0.78
C SER A 87 5.09 19.78 -0.35
N THR A 88 3.86 19.80 -0.82
CA THR A 88 2.84 18.81 -0.48
C THR A 88 2.03 18.43 -1.70
N GLN A 89 1.54 17.20 -1.73
CA GLN A 89 0.74 16.72 -2.83
C GLN A 89 -0.38 15.82 -2.32
N HIS A 90 -1.56 16.01 -2.88
CA HIS A 90 -2.76 15.26 -2.55
C HIS A 90 -3.13 14.37 -3.73
N TRP A 91 -3.47 13.13 -3.43
CA TRP A 91 -3.77 12.10 -4.40
C TRP A 91 -5.12 11.44 -4.14
N THR A 92 -5.78 11.05 -5.20
CA THR A 92 -6.84 10.04 -5.16
C THR A 92 -6.37 8.79 -5.90
N VAL A 93 -6.74 7.62 -5.38
CA VAL A 93 -6.47 6.33 -6.00
C VAL A 93 -7.77 5.55 -6.13
N GLN A 94 -7.96 4.90 -7.25
CA GLN A 94 -9.07 3.98 -7.50
C GLN A 94 -8.50 2.65 -7.96
N ILE A 95 -8.93 1.56 -7.34
CA ILE A 95 -8.67 0.20 -7.82
C ILE A 95 -9.98 -0.34 -8.34
N SER A 96 -9.96 -0.82 -9.58
CA SER A 96 -11.12 -1.35 -10.28
C SER A 96 -10.86 -2.72 -10.87
N GLN A 97 -11.92 -3.51 -10.98
CA GLN A 97 -11.90 -4.82 -11.61
C GLN A 97 -13.18 -4.99 -12.43
N ALA A 98 -13.06 -5.49 -13.65
CA ALA A 98 -14.19 -5.63 -14.58
C ALA A 98 -15.03 -4.34 -14.74
N GLY A 99 -14.40 -3.17 -14.69
CA GLY A 99 -15.03 -1.86 -14.83
C GLY A 99 -15.74 -1.33 -13.57
N ALA A 100 -15.74 -2.08 -12.47
CA ALA A 100 -16.31 -1.66 -11.19
C ALA A 100 -15.20 -1.21 -10.22
N ILE A 101 -15.43 -0.12 -9.48
CA ILE A 101 -14.50 0.36 -8.45
C ILE A 101 -14.70 -0.48 -7.18
N ASN A 102 -13.65 -1.18 -6.76
CA ASN A 102 -13.63 -2.02 -5.57
C ASN A 102 -13.01 -1.30 -4.35
N THR A 103 -12.04 -0.42 -4.60
CA THR A 103 -11.34 0.28 -3.53
C THR A 103 -11.05 1.71 -3.95
N THR A 104 -11.21 2.64 -3.03
CA THR A 104 -10.75 4.03 -3.19
C THR A 104 -9.76 4.37 -2.09
N ALA A 105 -8.80 5.25 -2.41
CA ALA A 105 -7.89 5.76 -1.40
C ALA A 105 -7.57 7.24 -1.62
N THR A 106 -7.18 7.90 -0.53
CA THR A 106 -6.53 9.20 -0.56
C THR A 106 -5.13 9.07 0.02
N VAL A 107 -4.16 9.67 -0.67
CA VAL A 107 -2.77 9.70 -0.22
C VAL A 107 -2.32 11.14 -0.11
N PHE A 108 -1.53 11.40 0.92
CA PHE A 108 -0.87 12.68 1.11
C PHE A 108 0.64 12.45 1.10
N THR A 109 1.35 13.17 0.25
CA THR A 109 2.81 13.13 0.17
C THR A 109 3.39 14.51 0.43
N ALA A 110 4.60 14.57 0.99
CA ALA A 110 5.27 15.82 1.28
C ALA A 110 6.80 15.70 1.15
N ALA A 111 7.44 16.81 0.76
CA ALA A 111 8.89 16.93 0.84
C ALA A 111 9.32 16.93 2.30
N ARG A 112 10.35 16.13 2.63
CA ARG A 112 10.93 16.15 3.98
C ARG A 112 11.64 17.47 4.22
N ARG A 113 11.51 17.98 5.45
CA ARG A 113 12.21 19.17 5.92
C ARG A 113 12.85 18.88 7.27
N GLU A 114 13.93 19.55 7.56
CA GLU A 114 14.46 19.60 8.91
C GLU A 114 13.47 20.36 9.80
N THR A 115 13.17 19.78 10.95
CA THR A 115 12.28 20.36 11.96
C THR A 115 12.72 19.89 13.33
N TRP A 116 12.31 20.62 14.36
CA TRP A 116 12.48 20.14 15.72
C TRP A 116 11.57 18.95 15.98
N GLY A 117 11.96 18.10 16.92
CA GLY A 117 11.16 16.96 17.37
C GLY A 117 11.30 16.77 18.87
N VAL A 118 10.26 16.24 19.50
CA VAL A 118 10.23 15.84 20.90
C VAL A 118 9.55 14.49 21.03
N SER A 119 10.05 13.66 21.92
CA SER A 119 9.41 12.40 22.30
C SER A 119 9.33 12.35 23.83
N ASP A 120 8.11 12.46 24.35
CA ASP A 120 7.85 12.44 25.79
C ASP A 120 7.77 10.99 26.32
N VAL A 121 7.58 10.03 25.43
CA VAL A 121 7.47 8.60 25.78
C VAL A 121 8.66 7.85 25.20
N PRO A 122 9.66 7.47 26.03
CA PRO A 122 10.76 6.64 25.58
C PRO A 122 10.25 5.23 25.27
N MET A 123 10.89 4.58 24.31
CA MET A 123 10.65 3.17 24.02
C MET A 123 10.89 2.33 25.28
N PRO A 124 9.95 1.50 25.73
CA PRO A 124 10.18 0.60 26.85
C PRO A 124 11.34 -0.36 26.56
N GLN A 125 12.10 -0.67 27.60
CA GLN A 125 13.16 -1.66 27.47
C GLN A 125 12.53 -3.05 27.36
N VAL A 126 12.66 -3.65 26.19
CA VAL A 126 12.17 -5.01 25.91
C VAL A 126 13.32 -5.87 25.40
N PRO A 127 13.30 -7.20 25.65
CA PRO A 127 14.28 -8.12 25.08
C PRO A 127 14.28 -8.04 23.54
N ARG A 128 15.41 -8.33 22.93
CA ARG A 128 15.45 -8.47 21.47
C ARG A 128 14.64 -9.69 21.02
N PRO A 129 14.09 -9.71 19.81
CA PRO A 129 13.31 -10.86 19.34
C PRO A 129 14.04 -12.21 19.43
N GLY A 130 15.38 -12.22 19.29
CA GLY A 130 16.18 -13.44 19.44
C GLY A 130 16.38 -13.92 20.88
N ASP A 131 16.14 -13.04 21.87
CA ASP A 131 16.30 -13.33 23.30
C ASP A 131 14.97 -13.74 23.95
N VAL A 132 13.88 -13.78 23.16
CA VAL A 132 12.55 -14.19 23.63
C VAL A 132 12.29 -15.63 23.24
N GLU A 133 11.82 -16.43 24.21
CA GLU A 133 11.46 -17.81 23.95
C GLU A 133 10.31 -17.88 22.92
N ARG A 134 10.48 -18.70 21.88
CA ARG A 134 9.44 -18.93 20.90
C ARG A 134 8.31 -19.74 21.53
N LEU A 135 7.12 -19.20 21.57
CA LEU A 135 5.93 -19.96 21.88
C LEU A 135 5.75 -21.07 20.83
N SER A 136 5.90 -22.30 21.25
CA SER A 136 5.49 -23.45 20.45
C SER A 136 3.98 -23.59 20.56
N ILE A 137 3.26 -23.02 19.57
CA ILE A 137 1.82 -23.28 19.44
C ILE A 137 1.70 -24.69 18.91
N GLY A 138 1.20 -25.61 19.75
CA GLY A 138 0.98 -27.01 19.36
C GLY A 138 0.00 -27.12 18.18
N PRO A 139 -0.18 -28.31 17.60
CA PRO A 139 -0.94 -28.53 16.38
C PRO A 139 -2.45 -28.19 16.46
N GLN A 140 -2.92 -27.62 17.56
CA GLN A 140 -4.31 -27.18 17.77
C GLN A 140 -4.44 -25.66 17.92
N GLY A 141 -3.39 -24.88 17.68
CA GLY A 141 -3.46 -23.43 17.68
C GLY A 141 -3.88 -22.93 16.29
N VAL A 142 -5.16 -22.63 16.14
CA VAL A 142 -5.71 -21.83 15.04
C VAL A 142 -5.42 -20.39 15.33
#